data_5b8e15b76f67ba79ad4c051909f675a2
#
_entry.id   5b8e15b76f67ba79ad4c051909f675a2
#
_cell.length_a   1.000
_cell.length_b   1.000
_cell.length_c   1.000
_cell.angle_alpha   90.00
_cell.angle_beta   90.00
_cell.angle_gamma   90.00
#
_symmetry.space_group_name_H-M   'P 1'
#
loop_
_entity.id
_entity.type
_entity.pdbx_description
1 polymer ?
#
loop_
_entity_poly.entity_id
_entity_poly.type
_entity_poly.pdbx_seq_one_letter_code
_entity_poly.pdbx_strand_id
1 'polypeptide(L)'
;MRLTSNDAGSTMHEQGSRQPSEVPMHRKTVAAFALAVSLATLAATLLARPSGAAHRRYTIADLTGNMGKAGQEEAKRLGVRLLVPKTVLLGSCCSTSGWIKIYKSMIARHVDAIISTGYDPTLASTFRKVRKAGILLISSADDIAGKRDLYVGYSAPAIFGHALADALASQIGKKGEYAIVDEQGEYPIAQTWKKIVEHYIPKAYPSMKLDGAPSEIPTGDQNEVDAVKSFMSAHPNLKGMISITPRETYATGEAITQAGRIGQIFGAGNGGMTPVDPQLAGYVRTGAAELVYVDSNRKLAYLTVWAASYLLTGHHFGFGAYQVGGPIGQVWYYPKHQELRLDQPLIVTKKNLRHYTKP
;
A
#
# COMPACT_ATOMS: atom_id res chain seq x y z
N MET A 1 40.82 42.82 23.37
CA MET A 1 41.69 42.11 24.33
C MET A 1 42.03 40.77 23.69
N ARG A 2 43.07 40.69 22.96
CA ARG A 2 44.30 39.87 22.97
C ARG A 2 44.02 38.40 23.33
N LEU A 3 44.13 37.50 22.32
CA LEU A 3 45.28 36.61 22.01
C LEU A 3 45.36 35.44 23.02
N THR A 4 45.43 34.18 22.59
CA THR A 4 46.60 33.53 22.00
C THR A 4 46.29 32.19 21.38
N SER A 5 46.98 31.92 20.31
CA SER A 5 47.23 30.66 19.59
C SER A 5 48.01 29.65 20.46
N ASN A 6 47.88 28.38 20.18
CA ASN A 6 49.01 27.45 20.20
C ASN A 6 48.85 26.30 19.19
N ASP A 7 49.80 26.28 18.30
CA ASP A 7 50.20 25.15 17.46
C ASP A 7 50.87 24.07 18.30
N ALA A 8 50.65 22.80 17.94
CA ALA A 8 51.63 21.75 18.10
C ALA A 8 51.30 20.60 17.13
N GLY A 9 52.13 20.48 16.11
CA GLY A 9 52.23 19.33 15.25
C GLY A 9 52.89 18.14 15.93
N SER A 10 52.62 16.95 15.44
CA SER A 10 53.49 15.79 15.56
C SER A 10 53.11 14.69 14.58
N THR A 11 53.98 14.55 13.60
CA THR A 11 54.66 13.36 13.09
C THR A 11 53.87 12.12 12.72
N MET A 12 53.96 11.81 11.44
CA MET A 12 53.76 10.51 10.79
C MET A 12 54.60 9.40 11.45
N HIS A 13 54.01 8.25 11.63
CA HIS A 13 54.71 6.99 11.72
C HIS A 13 54.15 6.03 10.69
N GLU A 14 54.93 5.75 9.66
CA GLU A 14 54.84 4.58 8.80
C GLU A 14 55.03 3.31 9.64
N GLN A 15 54.11 2.37 9.54
CA GLN A 15 54.35 0.99 9.95
C GLN A 15 54.00 0.04 8.82
N GLY A 16 55.07 -0.68 8.45
CA GLY A 16 55.18 -1.56 7.32
C GLY A 16 54.21 -2.73 7.29
N SER A 17 53.85 -3.03 6.08
CA SER A 17 53.15 -4.25 5.65
C SER A 17 53.97 -5.50 5.96
N ARG A 18 53.43 -6.40 6.82
CA ARG A 18 53.87 -7.79 6.89
C ARG A 18 52.84 -8.67 6.20
N GLN A 19 53.21 -9.28 5.10
CA GLN A 19 52.53 -10.37 4.47
C GLN A 19 52.63 -11.65 5.37
N PRO A 20 51.56 -12.41 5.52
CA PRO A 20 51.65 -13.75 6.13
C PRO A 20 52.18 -14.76 5.09
N SER A 21 53.17 -15.54 5.51
CA SER A 21 53.79 -16.62 4.77
C SER A 21 52.79 -17.77 4.49
N GLU A 22 52.75 -18.21 3.24
CA GLU A 22 52.04 -19.39 2.80
C GLU A 22 52.68 -20.66 3.36
N VAL A 23 51.85 -21.50 4.03
CA VAL A 23 52.26 -22.85 4.43
C VAL A 23 51.73 -23.83 3.36
N PRO A 24 52.56 -24.68 2.76
CA PRO A 24 52.12 -25.61 1.71
C PRO A 24 51.33 -26.79 2.33
N MET A 25 50.07 -26.87 2.07
CA MET A 25 49.19 -28.01 2.42
C MET A 25 49.30 -29.11 1.37
N HIS A 26 49.68 -30.30 1.82
CA HIS A 26 49.86 -31.53 1.00
C HIS A 26 48.56 -31.93 0.28
N ARG A 27 48.60 -31.99 -1.05
CA ARG A 27 47.50 -32.30 -1.98
C ARG A 27 46.94 -33.75 -1.91
N LYS A 28 47.33 -34.58 -1.00
CA LYS A 28 46.91 -36.01 -0.97
C LYS A 28 45.84 -36.38 0.05
N THR A 29 45.45 -35.48 0.95
CA THR A 29 44.45 -35.79 2.02
C THR A 29 43.04 -35.24 1.72
N VAL A 30 42.86 -34.43 0.68
CA VAL A 30 41.55 -33.79 0.37
C VAL A 30 40.64 -34.71 -0.46
N ALA A 31 41.22 -35.68 -1.20
CA ALA A 31 40.41 -36.54 -2.09
C ALA A 31 39.59 -37.64 -1.36
N ALA A 32 40.04 -38.07 -0.16
CA ALA A 32 39.37 -39.13 0.60
C ALA A 32 38.17 -38.60 1.41
N PHE A 33 38.16 -37.32 1.80
CA PHE A 33 37.07 -36.75 2.59
C PHE A 33 35.86 -36.33 1.73
N ALA A 34 36.09 -35.96 0.47
CA ALA A 34 35.02 -35.55 -0.46
C ALA A 34 34.12 -36.74 -0.88
N LEU A 35 34.67 -37.95 -0.95
CA LEU A 35 33.92 -39.15 -1.36
C LEU A 35 32.99 -39.69 -0.25
N ALA A 36 33.39 -39.55 1.01
CA ALA A 36 32.62 -40.04 2.17
C ALA A 36 31.41 -39.13 2.49
N VAL A 37 31.53 -37.82 2.26
CA VAL A 37 30.42 -36.87 2.48
C VAL A 37 29.38 -36.97 1.37
N SER A 38 29.79 -37.29 0.13
CA SER A 38 28.84 -37.42 -1.00
C SER A 38 27.99 -38.71 -0.91
N LEU A 39 28.47 -39.78 -0.31
CA LEU A 39 27.70 -41.01 -0.11
C LEU A 39 26.73 -40.91 1.08
N ALA A 40 27.07 -40.17 2.11
CA ALA A 40 26.19 -39.96 3.28
C ALA A 40 25.00 -39.05 2.96
N THR A 41 25.17 -38.05 2.08
CA THR A 41 24.09 -37.15 1.63
C THR A 41 23.14 -37.85 0.65
N LEU A 42 23.62 -38.78 -0.17
CA LEU A 42 22.75 -39.54 -1.09
C LEU A 42 21.90 -40.59 -0.36
N ALA A 43 22.39 -41.17 0.75
CA ALA A 43 21.64 -42.14 1.56
C ALA A 43 20.56 -41.45 2.42
N ALA A 44 20.78 -40.19 2.86
CA ALA A 44 19.81 -39.44 3.64
C ALA A 44 18.64 -38.93 2.79
N THR A 45 18.84 -38.71 1.49
CA THR A 45 17.75 -38.26 0.57
C THR A 45 16.86 -39.43 0.11
N LEU A 46 17.31 -40.69 0.22
CA LEU A 46 16.50 -41.86 -0.17
C LEU A 46 15.63 -42.41 0.98
N LEU A 47 15.81 -41.97 2.23
CA LEU A 47 15.01 -42.41 3.39
C LEU A 47 13.98 -41.37 3.86
N ALA A 48 13.99 -40.14 3.31
CA ALA A 48 12.91 -39.19 3.48
C ALA A 48 11.76 -39.50 2.52
N ARG A 49 11.09 -40.66 2.69
CA ARG A 49 9.71 -40.78 2.21
C ARG A 49 8.92 -39.65 2.87
N PRO A 50 8.27 -38.73 2.12
CA PRO A 50 7.32 -37.86 2.74
C PRO A 50 6.26 -38.76 3.37
N SER A 51 6.24 -38.84 4.69
CA SER A 51 5.07 -39.36 5.39
C SER A 51 3.91 -38.55 4.85
N GLY A 52 2.93 -39.23 4.25
CA GLY A 52 1.70 -38.61 3.72
C GLY A 52 0.83 -38.08 4.84
N ALA A 53 1.34 -37.10 5.59
CA ALA A 53 0.50 -36.22 6.36
C ALA A 53 -0.35 -35.47 5.32
N ALA A 54 -1.63 -35.80 5.26
CA ALA A 54 -2.60 -35.08 4.46
C ALA A 54 -2.34 -33.60 4.75
N HIS A 55 -1.88 -32.85 3.73
CA HIS A 55 -1.57 -31.42 3.90
C HIS A 55 -2.86 -30.76 4.39
N ARG A 56 -2.89 -30.39 5.67
CA ARG A 56 -4.03 -29.67 6.25
C ARG A 56 -4.30 -28.44 5.40
N ARG A 57 -5.43 -28.41 4.76
CA ARG A 57 -5.86 -27.27 3.95
C ARG A 57 -6.31 -26.17 4.87
N TYR A 58 -5.51 -25.10 4.98
CA TYR A 58 -5.86 -23.93 5.77
C TYR A 58 -7.13 -23.26 5.26
N THR A 59 -7.94 -22.74 6.19
CA THR A 59 -9.15 -21.95 5.89
C THR A 59 -8.96 -20.52 6.32
N ILE A 60 -9.00 -19.60 5.38
CA ILE A 60 -8.91 -18.16 5.57
C ILE A 60 -10.29 -17.57 5.38
N ALA A 61 -10.83 -16.85 6.38
CA ALA A 61 -12.11 -16.14 6.26
C ALA A 61 -11.87 -14.72 5.77
N ASP A 62 -12.46 -14.34 4.65
CA ASP A 62 -12.49 -12.97 4.16
C ASP A 62 -13.73 -12.25 4.69
N LEU A 63 -13.53 -11.32 5.62
CA LEU A 63 -14.58 -10.46 6.17
C LEU A 63 -14.56 -9.05 5.57
N THR A 64 -13.71 -8.80 4.59
CA THR A 64 -13.71 -7.53 3.86
C THR A 64 -14.75 -7.51 2.74
N GLY A 65 -15.06 -8.67 2.17
CA GLY A 65 -15.83 -8.79 0.94
C GLY A 65 -15.08 -8.33 -0.32
N ASN A 66 -13.85 -7.82 -0.17
CA ASN A 66 -13.10 -7.17 -1.24
C ASN A 66 -12.08 -8.08 -1.94
N MET A 67 -11.85 -9.31 -1.42
CA MET A 67 -10.87 -10.21 -2.05
C MET A 67 -11.34 -10.73 -3.41
N GLY A 68 -12.65 -10.86 -3.62
CA GLY A 68 -13.27 -11.16 -4.91
C GLY A 68 -12.64 -12.34 -5.66
N LYS A 69 -12.69 -12.27 -6.99
CA LYS A 69 -12.11 -13.29 -7.88
C LYS A 69 -10.60 -13.43 -7.70
N ALA A 70 -9.90 -12.33 -7.51
CA ALA A 70 -8.45 -12.31 -7.35
C ALA A 70 -7.99 -13.09 -6.10
N GLY A 71 -8.63 -12.86 -4.96
CA GLY A 71 -8.36 -13.62 -3.73
C GLY A 71 -8.68 -15.11 -3.88
N GLN A 72 -9.75 -15.48 -4.60
CA GLN A 72 -10.09 -16.87 -4.88
C GLN A 72 -9.04 -17.55 -5.79
N GLU A 73 -8.57 -16.85 -6.83
CA GLU A 73 -7.50 -17.34 -7.72
C GLU A 73 -6.23 -17.63 -6.93
N GLU A 74 -5.83 -16.70 -6.07
CA GLU A 74 -4.64 -16.86 -5.23
C GLU A 74 -4.79 -17.98 -4.20
N ALA A 75 -5.93 -18.05 -3.54
CA ALA A 75 -6.24 -19.14 -2.61
C ALA A 75 -6.15 -20.52 -3.28
N LYS A 76 -6.66 -20.64 -4.51
CA LYS A 76 -6.54 -21.86 -5.32
C LYS A 76 -5.08 -22.18 -5.65
N ARG A 77 -4.30 -21.17 -6.06
CA ARG A 77 -2.86 -21.33 -6.38
C ARG A 77 -2.06 -21.83 -5.17
N LEU A 78 -2.40 -21.33 -3.98
CA LEU A 78 -1.72 -21.67 -2.72
C LEU A 78 -2.28 -22.93 -2.02
N GLY A 79 -3.33 -23.53 -2.56
CA GLY A 79 -3.96 -24.71 -1.95
C GLY A 79 -4.71 -24.43 -0.65
N VAL A 80 -5.05 -23.15 -0.36
CA VAL A 80 -5.83 -22.75 0.81
C VAL A 80 -7.31 -22.58 0.44
N ARG A 81 -8.18 -22.58 1.45
CA ARG A 81 -9.62 -22.30 1.28
C ARG A 81 -9.89 -20.86 1.67
N LEU A 82 -10.39 -20.05 0.75
CA LEU A 82 -10.92 -18.72 1.05
C LEU A 82 -12.44 -18.81 1.26
N LEU A 83 -12.89 -18.47 2.47
CA LEU A 83 -14.29 -18.49 2.89
C LEU A 83 -14.81 -17.06 2.99
N VAL A 84 -15.81 -16.71 2.18
CA VAL A 84 -16.50 -15.41 2.27
C VAL A 84 -17.90 -15.64 2.85
N PRO A 85 -18.22 -15.12 4.04
CA PRO A 85 -19.56 -15.26 4.60
C PRO A 85 -20.59 -14.55 3.72
N LYS A 86 -21.74 -15.19 3.46
CA LYS A 86 -22.81 -14.61 2.64
C LYS A 86 -23.30 -13.25 3.15
N THR A 87 -23.34 -13.06 4.46
CA THR A 87 -23.72 -11.79 5.10
C THR A 87 -22.78 -10.63 4.75
N VAL A 88 -21.50 -10.92 4.56
CA VAL A 88 -20.50 -9.93 4.11
C VAL A 88 -20.76 -9.53 2.66
N LEU A 89 -20.99 -10.51 1.78
CA LEU A 89 -21.28 -10.28 0.35
C LEU A 89 -22.55 -9.45 0.11
N LEU A 90 -23.53 -9.56 1.00
CA LEU A 90 -24.80 -8.87 0.86
C LEU A 90 -24.80 -7.46 1.48
N GLY A 91 -23.67 -7.01 2.04
CA GLY A 91 -23.58 -5.71 2.72
C GLY A 91 -24.48 -5.56 3.96
N SER A 92 -25.16 -6.65 4.37
CA SER A 92 -26.16 -6.65 5.45
C SER A 92 -25.56 -6.72 6.86
N CYS A 93 -24.24 -6.60 6.99
CA CYS A 93 -23.51 -6.84 8.24
C CYS A 93 -23.14 -5.58 9.04
N CYS A 94 -23.59 -4.41 8.59
CA CYS A 94 -22.90 -3.14 8.89
C CYS A 94 -23.09 -2.54 10.29
N SER A 95 -23.77 -3.20 11.24
CA SER A 95 -23.72 -2.80 12.64
C SER A 95 -22.57 -3.47 13.39
N THR A 96 -22.02 -2.80 14.39
CA THR A 96 -20.99 -3.38 15.29
C THR A 96 -21.43 -4.73 15.87
N SER A 97 -22.70 -4.89 16.26
CA SER A 97 -23.24 -6.15 16.78
C SER A 97 -23.28 -7.24 15.72
N GLY A 98 -23.56 -6.90 14.47
CA GLY A 98 -23.52 -7.80 13.32
C GLY A 98 -22.10 -8.33 13.09
N TRP A 99 -21.12 -7.44 13.07
CA TRP A 99 -19.71 -7.82 12.98
C TRP A 99 -19.27 -8.76 14.10
N ILE A 100 -19.62 -8.46 15.35
CA ILE A 100 -19.30 -9.32 16.50
C ILE A 100 -19.86 -10.73 16.31
N LYS A 101 -21.10 -10.89 15.78
CA LYS A 101 -21.67 -12.20 15.49
C LYS A 101 -20.88 -12.96 14.42
N ILE A 102 -20.44 -12.27 13.36
CA ILE A 102 -19.65 -12.88 12.28
C ILE A 102 -18.30 -13.38 12.84
N TYR A 103 -17.56 -12.56 13.59
CA TYR A 103 -16.30 -12.99 14.21
C TYR A 103 -16.48 -14.19 15.14
N LYS A 104 -17.52 -14.20 15.98
CA LYS A 104 -17.86 -15.34 16.85
C LYS A 104 -18.13 -16.62 16.03
N SER A 105 -18.84 -16.49 14.90
CA SER A 105 -19.07 -17.61 13.99
C SER A 105 -17.77 -18.14 13.39
N MET A 106 -16.83 -17.29 13.01
CA MET A 106 -15.54 -17.72 12.46
C MET A 106 -14.68 -18.41 13.54
N ILE A 107 -14.70 -17.92 14.77
CA ILE A 107 -14.05 -18.59 15.92
C ILE A 107 -14.64 -20.00 16.11
N ALA A 108 -15.98 -20.12 16.15
CA ALA A 108 -16.67 -21.41 16.32
C ALA A 108 -16.40 -22.39 15.16
N ARG A 109 -16.09 -21.88 13.96
CA ARG A 109 -15.75 -22.69 12.77
C ARG A 109 -14.26 -23.05 12.72
N HIS A 110 -13.46 -22.61 13.68
CA HIS A 110 -12.04 -22.89 13.77
C HIS A 110 -11.30 -22.55 12.47
N VAL A 111 -11.58 -21.38 11.87
CA VAL A 111 -10.81 -20.89 10.73
C VAL A 111 -9.37 -20.63 11.17
N ASP A 112 -8.40 -20.75 10.26
CA ASP A 112 -6.99 -20.58 10.59
C ASP A 112 -6.56 -19.10 10.55
N ALA A 113 -7.20 -18.30 9.69
CA ALA A 113 -6.98 -16.86 9.60
C ALA A 113 -8.28 -16.11 9.31
N ILE A 114 -8.31 -14.84 9.70
CA ILE A 114 -9.35 -13.87 9.34
C ILE A 114 -8.68 -12.67 8.69
N ILE A 115 -9.14 -12.32 7.49
CA ILE A 115 -8.85 -11.06 6.82
C ILE A 115 -10.01 -10.11 7.11
N SER A 116 -9.69 -8.92 7.64
CA SER A 116 -10.68 -7.92 8.05
C SER A 116 -10.27 -6.53 7.60
N THR A 117 -11.23 -5.62 7.47
CA THR A 117 -10.97 -4.19 7.50
C THR A 117 -10.84 -3.73 8.95
N GLY A 118 -9.88 -2.86 9.23
CA GLY A 118 -9.54 -2.47 10.59
C GLY A 118 -10.07 -1.09 11.04
N TYR A 119 -11.08 -0.54 10.40
CA TYR A 119 -11.50 0.85 10.67
C TYR A 119 -12.41 1.05 11.89
N ASP A 120 -13.04 -0.01 12.44
CA ASP A 120 -13.94 0.11 13.58
C ASP A 120 -13.22 -0.17 14.92
N PRO A 121 -12.85 0.86 15.69
CA PRO A 121 -12.15 0.69 16.96
C PRO A 121 -12.97 -0.02 18.04
N THR A 122 -14.30 -0.05 17.90
CA THR A 122 -15.21 -0.74 18.85
C THR A 122 -15.05 -2.25 18.81
N LEU A 123 -14.52 -2.80 17.71
CA LEU A 123 -14.21 -4.22 17.54
C LEU A 123 -12.90 -4.68 18.22
N ALA A 124 -12.15 -3.79 18.84
CA ALA A 124 -10.86 -4.11 19.47
C ALA A 124 -10.94 -5.27 20.49
N SER A 125 -12.03 -5.38 21.25
CA SER A 125 -12.26 -6.49 22.18
C SER A 125 -12.50 -7.82 21.44
N THR A 126 -13.18 -7.76 20.32
CA THR A 126 -13.45 -8.91 19.45
C THR A 126 -12.19 -9.41 18.79
N PHE A 127 -11.34 -8.52 18.31
CA PHE A 127 -10.02 -8.86 17.75
C PHE A 127 -9.13 -9.58 18.75
N ARG A 128 -9.12 -9.14 20.03
CA ARG A 128 -8.41 -9.88 21.08
C ARG A 128 -8.94 -11.31 21.27
N LYS A 129 -10.28 -11.54 21.16
CA LYS A 129 -10.85 -12.89 21.25
C LYS A 129 -10.45 -13.77 20.08
N VAL A 130 -10.42 -13.22 18.86
CA VAL A 130 -9.93 -13.93 17.66
C VAL A 130 -8.50 -14.42 17.87
N ARG A 131 -7.60 -13.51 18.26
CA ARG A 131 -6.19 -13.86 18.49
C ARG A 131 -5.98 -14.84 19.66
N LYS A 132 -6.76 -14.71 20.75
CA LYS A 132 -6.75 -15.67 21.86
C LYS A 132 -7.22 -17.08 21.44
N ALA A 133 -8.04 -17.18 20.41
CA ALA A 133 -8.44 -18.45 19.82
C ALA A 133 -7.38 -19.08 18.91
N GLY A 134 -6.19 -18.46 18.79
CA GLY A 134 -5.10 -18.92 17.92
C GLY A 134 -5.34 -18.64 16.44
N ILE A 135 -6.30 -17.79 16.11
CA ILE A 135 -6.63 -17.42 14.73
C ILE A 135 -5.80 -16.21 14.31
N LEU A 136 -5.07 -16.33 13.21
CA LEU A 136 -4.29 -15.24 12.61
C LEU A 136 -5.24 -14.12 12.15
N LEU A 137 -5.01 -12.90 12.64
CA LEU A 137 -5.83 -11.74 12.28
C LEU A 137 -5.02 -10.78 11.41
N ILE A 138 -5.46 -10.61 10.16
CA ILE A 138 -4.86 -9.71 9.18
C ILE A 138 -5.84 -8.58 8.90
N SER A 139 -5.42 -7.32 9.04
CA SER A 139 -6.16 -6.21 8.49
C SER A 139 -5.70 -5.90 7.05
N SER A 140 -6.64 -5.56 6.18
CA SER A 140 -6.40 -5.27 4.77
C SER A 140 -7.10 -3.98 4.37
N ALA A 141 -6.42 -3.13 3.63
CA ALA A 141 -6.82 -1.78 3.23
C ALA A 141 -6.81 -0.78 4.41
N ASP A 142 -7.67 -0.97 5.40
CA ASP A 142 -7.73 -0.15 6.62
C ASP A 142 -7.16 -0.91 7.82
N ASP A 143 -6.60 -0.18 8.79
CA ASP A 143 -5.86 -0.78 9.89
C ASP A 143 -6.34 -0.33 11.28
N ILE A 144 -6.31 -1.28 12.23
CA ILE A 144 -6.33 -0.97 13.67
C ILE A 144 -4.98 -1.38 14.27
N ALA A 145 -4.04 -0.46 14.27
CA ALA A 145 -2.69 -0.69 14.73
C ALA A 145 -2.64 -1.35 16.12
N GLY A 146 -1.77 -2.36 16.26
CA GLY A 146 -1.57 -3.09 17.51
C GLY A 146 -2.69 -4.05 17.90
N LYS A 147 -3.76 -4.22 17.11
CA LYS A 147 -4.87 -5.14 17.38
C LYS A 147 -4.91 -6.34 16.45
N ARG A 148 -4.01 -6.44 15.50
CA ARG A 148 -3.87 -7.47 14.48
C ARG A 148 -2.46 -8.08 14.50
N ASP A 149 -2.24 -9.15 13.75
CA ASP A 149 -0.94 -9.78 13.61
C ASP A 149 -0.16 -9.22 12.42
N LEU A 150 -0.87 -8.85 11.35
CA LEU A 150 -0.31 -8.22 10.16
C LEU A 150 -1.28 -7.20 9.57
N TYR A 151 -0.76 -6.09 9.07
CA TYR A 151 -1.48 -5.21 8.16
C TYR A 151 -0.96 -5.38 6.74
N VAL A 152 -1.87 -5.55 5.79
CA VAL A 152 -1.57 -5.57 4.36
C VAL A 152 -2.24 -4.37 3.71
N GLY A 153 -1.43 -3.43 3.27
CA GLY A 153 -1.90 -2.13 2.79
C GLY A 153 -1.48 -1.80 1.37
N TYR A 154 -2.10 -0.76 0.87
CA TYR A 154 -1.68 -0.08 -0.35
C TYR A 154 -0.31 0.58 -0.17
N SER A 155 0.13 1.35 -1.16
CA SER A 155 1.35 2.15 -1.09
C SER A 155 1.41 2.97 0.19
N ALA A 156 2.61 3.15 0.72
CA ALA A 156 2.79 3.96 1.92
C ALA A 156 2.21 5.36 1.73
N PRO A 157 1.56 5.96 2.74
CA PRO A 157 0.90 7.27 2.59
C PRO A 157 1.80 8.36 2.02
N ALA A 158 3.10 8.35 2.38
CA ALA A 158 4.07 9.30 1.83
C ALA A 158 4.26 9.11 0.31
N ILE A 159 4.36 7.86 -0.15
CA ILE A 159 4.52 7.55 -1.58
C ILE A 159 3.30 8.03 -2.36
N PHE A 160 2.10 7.78 -1.86
CA PHE A 160 0.87 8.22 -2.52
C PHE A 160 0.72 9.76 -2.53
N GLY A 161 0.93 10.42 -1.40
CA GLY A 161 0.85 11.89 -1.32
C GLY A 161 1.89 12.58 -2.20
N HIS A 162 3.12 12.05 -2.28
CA HIS A 162 4.13 12.54 -3.22
C HIS A 162 3.68 12.35 -4.67
N ALA A 163 3.11 11.18 -5.01
CA ALA A 163 2.65 10.92 -6.38
C ALA A 163 1.52 11.87 -6.81
N LEU A 164 0.59 12.23 -5.91
CA LEU A 164 -0.42 13.27 -6.19
C LEU A 164 0.23 14.62 -6.50
N ALA A 165 1.19 15.03 -5.68
CA ALA A 165 1.90 16.29 -5.86
C ALA A 165 2.72 16.30 -7.16
N ASP A 166 3.45 15.21 -7.45
CA ASP A 166 4.27 15.05 -8.63
C ASP A 166 3.45 15.03 -9.92
N ALA A 167 2.26 14.40 -9.88
CA ALA A 167 1.32 14.40 -11.00
C ALA A 167 0.89 15.83 -11.36
N LEU A 168 0.47 16.64 -10.38
CA LEU A 168 0.14 18.03 -10.64
C LEU A 168 1.35 18.84 -11.09
N ALA A 169 2.48 18.72 -10.37
CA ALA A 169 3.71 19.47 -10.69
C ALA A 169 4.16 19.23 -12.14
N SER A 170 4.05 17.99 -12.61
CA SER A 170 4.36 17.64 -14.01
C SER A 170 3.49 18.38 -15.01
N GLN A 171 2.20 18.52 -14.72
CA GLN A 171 1.24 19.16 -15.62
C GLN A 171 1.40 20.67 -15.67
N ILE A 172 1.64 21.35 -14.55
CA ILE A 172 1.75 22.82 -14.48
C ILE A 172 3.19 23.34 -14.63
N GLY A 173 4.15 22.45 -14.96
CA GLY A 173 5.56 22.83 -15.16
C GLY A 173 6.26 23.26 -13.89
N LYS A 174 5.87 22.69 -12.74
CA LYS A 174 6.47 22.87 -11.40
C LYS A 174 6.43 24.32 -10.88
N LYS A 175 5.45 25.12 -11.33
CA LYS A 175 5.29 26.53 -10.95
C LYS A 175 3.86 26.99 -11.08
N GLY A 176 3.49 28.02 -10.31
CA GLY A 176 2.16 28.64 -10.34
C GLY A 176 1.33 28.31 -9.11
N GLU A 177 0.13 28.86 -9.09
CA GLU A 177 -0.80 28.71 -7.97
C GLU A 177 -1.58 27.39 -8.09
N TYR A 178 -1.74 26.71 -6.94
CA TYR A 178 -2.52 25.48 -6.85
C TYR A 178 -3.39 25.46 -5.60
N ALA A 179 -4.47 24.69 -5.65
CA ALA A 179 -5.36 24.47 -4.52
C ALA A 179 -5.40 22.99 -4.13
N ILE A 180 -5.77 22.69 -2.89
CA ILE A 180 -6.07 21.34 -2.42
C ILE A 180 -7.57 21.26 -2.18
N VAL A 181 -8.22 20.32 -2.85
CA VAL A 181 -9.65 20.04 -2.72
C VAL A 181 -9.79 18.84 -1.75
N ASP A 182 -10.39 19.11 -0.60
CA ASP A 182 -10.50 18.14 0.50
C ASP A 182 -11.77 18.42 1.31
N GLU A 183 -12.62 17.42 1.48
CA GLU A 183 -13.80 17.49 2.32
C GLU A 183 -13.40 17.43 3.79
N GLN A 184 -13.92 18.39 4.58
CA GLN A 184 -13.65 18.39 6.03
C GLN A 184 -14.32 17.18 6.71
N GLY A 185 -13.54 16.49 7.54
CA GLY A 185 -14.06 15.40 8.35
C GLY A 185 -14.02 14.01 7.71
N GLU A 186 -13.45 13.89 6.51
CA GLU A 186 -13.25 12.59 5.87
C GLU A 186 -12.24 11.68 6.60
N TYR A 187 -11.98 10.55 6.01
CA TYR A 187 -11.19 9.46 6.56
C TYR A 187 -9.82 9.92 7.09
N PRO A 188 -9.34 9.38 8.23
CA PRO A 188 -8.04 9.75 8.79
C PRO A 188 -6.87 9.62 7.81
N ILE A 189 -6.96 8.67 6.85
CA ILE A 189 -5.95 8.49 5.83
C ILE A 189 -5.94 9.65 4.83
N ALA A 190 -7.09 10.22 4.48
CA ALA A 190 -7.20 11.39 3.59
C ALA A 190 -6.49 12.60 4.22
N GLN A 191 -6.73 12.86 5.50
CA GLN A 191 -6.04 13.89 6.25
C GLN A 191 -4.52 13.67 6.32
N THR A 192 -4.09 12.42 6.36
CA THR A 192 -2.66 12.07 6.28
C THR A 192 -2.07 12.42 4.91
N TRP A 193 -2.75 12.06 3.83
CA TRP A 193 -2.31 12.39 2.46
C TRP A 193 -2.24 13.89 2.22
N LYS A 194 -3.27 14.65 2.65
CA LYS A 194 -3.30 16.11 2.58
C LYS A 194 -2.07 16.73 3.25
N LYS A 195 -1.80 16.37 4.51
CA LYS A 195 -0.61 16.85 5.23
C LYS A 195 0.69 16.53 4.52
N ILE A 196 0.79 15.36 3.90
CA ILE A 196 1.97 14.97 3.13
C ILE A 196 2.14 15.87 1.91
N VAL A 197 1.07 16.12 1.14
CA VAL A 197 1.08 17.03 -0.01
C VAL A 197 1.49 18.44 0.41
N GLU A 198 0.87 18.97 1.48
CA GLU A 198 1.15 20.31 2.02
C GLU A 198 2.62 20.49 2.46
N HIS A 199 3.23 19.42 3.01
CA HIS A 199 4.63 19.45 3.43
C HIS A 199 5.63 19.18 2.31
N TYR A 200 5.23 18.40 1.32
CA TYR A 200 6.12 17.98 0.23
C TYR A 200 6.28 19.06 -0.85
N ILE A 201 5.19 19.66 -1.33
CA ILE A 201 5.24 20.62 -2.44
C ILE A 201 6.17 21.80 -2.17
N PRO A 202 6.12 22.50 -1.02
CA PRO A 202 7.01 23.64 -0.78
C PRO A 202 8.51 23.28 -0.83
N LYS A 203 8.85 22.03 -0.52
CA LYS A 203 10.23 21.52 -0.54
C LYS A 203 10.66 21.07 -1.92
N ALA A 204 9.82 20.28 -2.60
CA ALA A 204 10.13 19.69 -3.89
C ALA A 204 9.91 20.67 -5.05
N TYR A 205 8.95 21.58 -4.93
CA TYR A 205 8.50 22.49 -5.96
C TYR A 205 8.30 23.91 -5.42
N PRO A 206 9.35 24.62 -4.99
CA PRO A 206 9.23 25.92 -4.28
C PRO A 206 8.59 27.04 -5.10
N SER A 207 8.49 26.87 -6.43
CA SER A 207 7.79 27.81 -7.32
C SER A 207 6.30 27.52 -7.46
N MET A 208 5.78 26.46 -6.85
CA MET A 208 4.37 26.22 -6.71
C MET A 208 3.89 26.84 -5.39
N LYS A 209 2.79 27.61 -5.46
CA LYS A 209 2.26 28.31 -4.30
C LYS A 209 0.84 27.82 -3.99
N LEU A 210 0.61 27.44 -2.75
CA LEU A 210 -0.72 27.09 -2.30
C LEU A 210 -1.57 28.36 -2.22
N ASP A 211 -2.64 28.41 -2.99
CA ASP A 211 -3.61 29.52 -3.04
C ASP A 211 -4.87 29.21 -2.21
N GLY A 212 -4.76 28.29 -1.29
CA GLY A 212 -5.83 27.90 -0.40
C GLY A 212 -6.51 26.58 -0.76
N ALA A 213 -7.71 26.44 -0.25
CA ALA A 213 -8.61 25.33 -0.54
C ALA A 213 -10.03 25.92 -0.74
N PRO A 214 -10.88 25.28 -1.52
CA PRO A 214 -12.30 25.57 -1.45
C PRO A 214 -12.74 25.39 0.00
N SER A 215 -13.14 26.48 0.67
CA SER A 215 -13.59 26.40 2.05
C SER A 215 -14.89 25.60 2.11
N GLU A 216 -14.93 24.61 2.99
CA GLU A 216 -16.10 23.80 3.29
C GLU A 216 -16.86 23.36 2.03
N ILE A 217 -16.35 22.33 1.36
CA ILE A 217 -17.10 21.72 0.26
C ILE A 217 -18.35 21.08 0.87
N PRO A 218 -19.55 21.62 0.60
CA PRO A 218 -20.77 21.01 1.12
C PRO A 218 -20.94 19.60 0.61
N THR A 219 -21.45 18.70 1.43
CA THR A 219 -21.73 17.32 1.01
C THR A 219 -22.82 17.31 -0.07
N GLY A 220 -22.58 16.60 -1.17
CA GLY A 220 -23.50 16.42 -2.30
C GLY A 220 -22.88 16.82 -3.62
N ASP A 221 -22.98 15.93 -4.61
CA ASP A 221 -22.19 15.97 -5.86
C ASP A 221 -22.26 17.33 -6.59
N GLN A 222 -23.45 17.92 -6.72
CA GLN A 222 -23.59 19.21 -7.42
C GLN A 222 -23.06 20.40 -6.57
N ASN A 223 -23.27 20.36 -5.26
CA ASN A 223 -22.77 21.40 -4.36
C ASN A 223 -21.24 21.49 -4.38
N GLU A 224 -20.57 20.33 -4.46
CA GLU A 224 -19.11 20.27 -4.57
C GLU A 224 -18.60 20.84 -5.88
N VAL A 225 -19.24 20.50 -6.99
CA VAL A 225 -18.91 21.06 -8.31
C VAL A 225 -19.04 22.59 -8.29
N ASP A 226 -20.14 23.11 -7.72
CA ASP A 226 -20.39 24.57 -7.67
C ASP A 226 -19.42 25.28 -6.72
N ALA A 227 -19.04 24.65 -5.60
CA ALA A 227 -18.02 25.19 -4.71
C ALA A 227 -16.64 25.29 -5.39
N VAL A 228 -16.24 24.25 -6.12
CA VAL A 228 -14.98 24.25 -6.89
C VAL A 228 -15.02 25.28 -8.02
N LYS A 229 -16.14 25.43 -8.73
CA LYS A 229 -16.32 26.47 -9.77
C LYS A 229 -16.22 27.88 -9.19
N SER A 230 -16.87 28.12 -8.05
CA SER A 230 -16.83 29.41 -7.35
C SER A 230 -15.40 29.75 -6.92
N PHE A 231 -14.68 28.77 -6.38
CA PHE A 231 -13.27 28.91 -6.03
C PHE A 231 -12.41 29.27 -7.25
N MET A 232 -12.53 28.52 -8.36
CA MET A 232 -11.81 28.80 -9.60
C MET A 232 -12.10 30.22 -10.14
N SER A 233 -13.32 30.69 -9.96
CA SER A 233 -13.72 32.06 -10.41
C SER A 233 -13.09 33.15 -9.55
N ALA A 234 -12.94 32.91 -8.25
CA ALA A 234 -12.29 33.83 -7.32
C ALA A 234 -10.76 33.84 -7.44
N HIS A 235 -10.16 32.79 -8.04
CA HIS A 235 -8.72 32.60 -8.16
C HIS A 235 -8.27 32.50 -9.62
N PRO A 236 -8.20 33.65 -10.36
CA PRO A 236 -7.96 33.65 -11.80
C PRO A 236 -6.58 33.14 -12.22
N ASN A 237 -5.59 33.17 -11.30
CA ASN A 237 -4.23 32.74 -11.55
C ASN A 237 -4.01 31.24 -11.28
N LEU A 238 -5.04 30.54 -10.76
CA LEU A 238 -5.00 29.13 -10.43
C LEU A 238 -4.58 28.30 -11.64
N LYS A 239 -3.56 27.45 -11.47
CA LYS A 239 -3.04 26.55 -12.51
C LYS A 239 -3.40 25.10 -12.28
N GLY A 240 -3.66 24.72 -11.04
CA GLY A 240 -3.95 23.32 -10.75
C GLY A 240 -4.65 23.07 -9.43
N MET A 241 -5.25 21.90 -9.33
CA MET A 241 -5.92 21.42 -8.12
C MET A 241 -5.53 19.97 -7.82
N ILE A 242 -5.32 19.69 -6.54
CA ILE A 242 -5.08 18.31 -6.02
C ILE A 242 -6.34 17.90 -5.26
N SER A 243 -6.95 16.79 -5.69
CA SER A 243 -8.11 16.19 -5.03
C SER A 243 -7.68 14.98 -4.22
N ILE A 244 -7.94 15.01 -2.93
CA ILE A 244 -7.42 14.04 -1.97
C ILE A 244 -8.17 12.71 -2.04
N THR A 245 -9.49 12.73 -2.29
CA THR A 245 -10.32 11.53 -2.43
C THR A 245 -10.95 11.42 -3.81
N PRO A 246 -11.52 10.27 -4.17
CA PRO A 246 -12.17 10.10 -5.48
C PRO A 246 -13.32 11.08 -5.68
N ARG A 247 -14.05 11.41 -4.63
CA ARG A 247 -15.22 12.29 -4.69
C ARG A 247 -14.84 13.70 -5.13
N GLU A 248 -13.82 14.30 -4.48
CA GLU A 248 -13.32 15.62 -4.91
C GLU A 248 -12.69 15.54 -6.30
N THR A 249 -12.17 14.40 -6.71
CA THR A 249 -11.66 14.20 -8.08
C THR A 249 -12.79 14.32 -9.11
N TYR A 250 -13.97 13.74 -8.81
CA TYR A 250 -15.16 13.95 -9.65
C TYR A 250 -15.56 15.42 -9.68
N ALA A 251 -15.68 16.08 -8.53
CA ALA A 251 -16.09 17.48 -8.44
C ALA A 251 -15.12 18.39 -9.20
N THR A 252 -13.82 18.18 -9.03
CA THR A 252 -12.78 18.96 -9.72
C THR A 252 -12.81 18.77 -11.22
N GLY A 253 -12.87 17.51 -11.69
CA GLY A 253 -12.91 17.19 -13.12
C GLY A 253 -14.15 17.77 -13.80
N GLU A 254 -15.31 17.68 -13.14
CA GLU A 254 -16.56 18.23 -13.63
C GLU A 254 -16.55 19.77 -13.63
N ALA A 255 -16.06 20.38 -12.54
CA ALA A 255 -15.97 21.84 -12.43
C ALA A 255 -15.05 22.44 -13.50
N ILE A 256 -13.88 21.85 -13.76
CA ILE A 256 -12.97 22.28 -14.83
C ILE A 256 -13.65 22.17 -16.20
N THR A 257 -14.41 21.08 -16.42
CA THR A 257 -15.11 20.83 -17.68
C THR A 257 -16.23 21.82 -17.89
N GLN A 258 -17.12 22.01 -16.91
CA GLN A 258 -18.24 22.94 -17.00
C GLN A 258 -17.82 24.42 -17.12
N ALA A 259 -16.70 24.77 -16.46
CA ALA A 259 -16.15 26.13 -16.56
C ALA A 259 -15.37 26.40 -17.87
N GLY A 260 -15.20 25.38 -18.74
CA GLY A 260 -14.45 25.52 -19.98
C GLY A 260 -12.95 25.81 -19.76
N ARG A 261 -12.39 25.38 -18.61
CA ARG A 261 -11.01 25.69 -18.20
C ARG A 261 -10.02 24.55 -18.51
N ILE A 262 -10.43 23.54 -19.31
CA ILE A 262 -9.53 22.44 -19.74
C ILE A 262 -8.31 23.01 -20.46
N GLY A 263 -7.11 22.56 -20.06
CA GLY A 263 -5.83 23.07 -20.56
C GLY A 263 -5.37 24.39 -19.94
N GLN A 264 -6.18 25.03 -19.10
CA GLN A 264 -5.83 26.21 -18.32
C GLN A 264 -5.62 25.86 -16.84
N ILE A 265 -6.49 25.00 -16.29
CA ILE A 265 -6.41 24.44 -14.95
C ILE A 265 -6.30 22.92 -15.08
N PHE A 266 -5.39 22.32 -14.33
CA PHE A 266 -5.12 20.89 -14.35
C PHE A 266 -5.52 20.24 -13.01
N GLY A 267 -6.25 19.14 -13.07
CA GLY A 267 -6.55 18.31 -11.91
C GLY A 267 -5.53 17.17 -11.74
N ALA A 268 -5.09 16.92 -10.52
CA ALA A 268 -4.46 15.68 -10.12
C ALA A 268 -5.24 15.11 -8.95
N GLY A 269 -5.80 13.92 -9.09
CA GLY A 269 -6.74 13.43 -8.09
C GLY A 269 -6.62 11.96 -7.79
N ASN A 270 -7.07 11.58 -6.59
CA ASN A 270 -7.22 10.20 -6.20
C ASN A 270 -8.27 9.52 -7.10
N GLY A 271 -7.84 8.49 -7.81
CA GLY A 271 -8.72 7.73 -8.72
C GLY A 271 -9.59 6.69 -8.04
N GLY A 272 -9.42 6.47 -6.75
CA GLY A 272 -10.12 5.42 -6.03
C GLY A 272 -9.59 4.04 -6.34
N MET A 273 -10.43 3.19 -6.88
CA MET A 273 -10.14 1.78 -7.14
C MET A 273 -10.19 1.44 -8.63
N THR A 274 -9.32 0.53 -9.08
CA THR A 274 -9.40 0.01 -10.46
C THR A 274 -10.47 -1.09 -10.59
N PRO A 275 -11.16 -1.23 -11.75
CA PRO A 275 -10.94 -0.50 -12.99
C PRO A 275 -11.31 0.99 -12.89
N VAL A 276 -10.76 1.80 -13.79
CA VAL A 276 -11.06 3.24 -13.82
C VAL A 276 -12.54 3.46 -14.08
N ASP A 277 -13.16 4.23 -13.23
CA ASP A 277 -14.55 4.63 -13.42
C ASP A 277 -14.76 5.34 -14.77
N PRO A 278 -15.85 5.06 -15.50
CA PRO A 278 -16.10 5.64 -16.81
C PRO A 278 -16.12 7.18 -16.84
N GLN A 279 -16.64 7.83 -15.79
CA GLN A 279 -16.70 9.30 -15.69
C GLN A 279 -15.29 9.87 -15.45
N LEU A 280 -14.53 9.31 -14.48
CA LEU A 280 -13.13 9.67 -14.26
C LEU A 280 -12.29 9.45 -15.53
N ALA A 281 -12.53 8.35 -16.25
CA ALA A 281 -11.89 8.12 -17.55
C ALA A 281 -12.22 9.22 -18.57
N GLY A 282 -13.39 9.83 -18.49
CA GLY A 282 -13.79 10.99 -19.27
C GLY A 282 -12.87 12.20 -19.01
N TYR A 283 -12.64 12.52 -17.76
CA TYR A 283 -11.78 13.65 -17.37
C TYR A 283 -10.32 13.44 -17.79
N VAL A 284 -9.83 12.19 -17.70
CA VAL A 284 -8.49 11.87 -18.21
C VAL A 284 -8.41 12.03 -19.73
N ARG A 285 -9.43 11.57 -20.47
CA ARG A 285 -9.46 11.72 -21.95
C ARG A 285 -9.45 13.17 -22.39
N THR A 286 -10.22 14.01 -21.73
CA THR A 286 -10.30 15.46 -22.04
C THR A 286 -9.05 16.21 -21.58
N GLY A 287 -8.36 15.73 -20.54
CA GLY A 287 -7.22 16.41 -19.90
C GLY A 287 -7.65 17.30 -18.72
N ALA A 288 -8.88 17.15 -18.24
CA ALA A 288 -9.33 17.84 -17.04
C ALA A 288 -8.65 17.30 -15.76
N ALA A 289 -8.29 16.02 -15.73
CA ALA A 289 -7.58 15.44 -14.60
C ALA A 289 -6.61 14.32 -15.02
N GLU A 290 -5.55 14.14 -14.26
CA GLU A 290 -4.79 12.88 -14.14
C GLU A 290 -5.16 12.19 -12.83
N LEU A 291 -5.13 10.86 -12.83
CA LEU A 291 -5.56 10.07 -11.69
C LEU A 291 -4.39 9.34 -11.07
N VAL A 292 -4.32 9.39 -9.75
CA VAL A 292 -3.38 8.63 -8.94
C VAL A 292 -4.16 7.64 -8.09
N TYR A 293 -3.90 6.37 -8.26
CA TYR A 293 -4.52 5.30 -7.50
C TYR A 293 -3.57 4.84 -6.40
N VAL A 294 -4.11 4.57 -5.23
CA VAL A 294 -3.33 4.00 -4.11
C VAL A 294 -2.72 2.63 -4.43
N ASP A 295 -3.21 1.95 -5.41
CA ASP A 295 -2.81 0.73 -6.12
C ASP A 295 -4.07 -0.07 -6.55
N SER A 296 -3.86 -1.30 -7.03
CA SER A 296 -4.92 -2.17 -7.49
C SER A 296 -5.51 -3.02 -6.37
N ASN A 297 -6.82 -2.99 -6.17
CA ASN A 297 -7.52 -3.92 -5.27
C ASN A 297 -7.21 -5.38 -5.63
N ARG A 298 -7.06 -5.68 -6.92
CA ARG A 298 -6.67 -7.02 -7.37
C ARG A 298 -5.32 -7.43 -6.78
N LYS A 299 -4.32 -6.56 -6.82
CA LYS A 299 -3.00 -6.82 -6.22
C LYS A 299 -3.10 -6.94 -4.72
N LEU A 300 -3.87 -6.06 -4.06
CA LEU A 300 -4.06 -6.13 -2.61
C LEU A 300 -4.69 -7.47 -2.19
N ALA A 301 -5.71 -7.94 -2.92
CA ALA A 301 -6.34 -9.22 -2.66
C ALA A 301 -5.35 -10.40 -2.79
N TYR A 302 -4.57 -10.44 -3.87
CA TYR A 302 -3.50 -11.43 -4.02
C TYR A 302 -2.51 -11.39 -2.87
N LEU A 303 -1.98 -10.18 -2.57
CA LEU A 303 -0.98 -9.99 -1.52
C LEU A 303 -1.50 -10.43 -0.16
N THR A 304 -2.74 -10.09 0.17
CA THR A 304 -3.33 -10.41 1.47
C THR A 304 -3.50 -11.92 1.67
N VAL A 305 -4.02 -12.62 0.65
CA VAL A 305 -4.18 -14.09 0.71
C VAL A 305 -2.82 -14.79 0.73
N TRP A 306 -1.85 -14.31 -0.06
CA TRP A 306 -0.48 -14.82 -0.03
C TRP A 306 0.15 -14.64 1.36
N ALA A 307 0.05 -13.46 1.94
CA ALA A 307 0.62 -13.15 3.25
C ALA A 307 0.00 -14.00 4.37
N ALA A 308 -1.31 -14.23 4.32
CA ALA A 308 -1.99 -15.14 5.22
C ALA A 308 -1.45 -16.57 5.11
N SER A 309 -1.34 -17.09 3.89
CA SER A 309 -0.79 -18.42 3.63
C SER A 309 0.68 -18.53 4.07
N TYR A 310 1.49 -17.50 3.81
CA TYR A 310 2.90 -17.45 4.20
C TYR A 310 3.07 -17.59 5.71
N LEU A 311 2.30 -16.85 6.50
CA LEU A 311 2.32 -16.94 7.96
C LEU A 311 1.76 -18.29 8.48
N LEU A 312 0.67 -18.79 7.89
CA LEU A 312 0.05 -20.06 8.29
C LEU A 312 0.95 -21.28 8.03
N THR A 313 1.85 -21.18 7.05
CA THR A 313 2.85 -22.24 6.76
C THR A 313 4.12 -22.13 7.62
N GLY A 314 4.09 -21.28 8.66
CA GLY A 314 5.18 -21.17 9.64
C GLY A 314 6.30 -20.21 9.26
N HIS A 315 6.12 -19.44 8.19
CA HIS A 315 7.09 -18.40 7.82
C HIS A 315 6.85 -17.12 8.64
N HIS A 316 7.88 -16.29 8.72
CA HIS A 316 7.83 -15.00 9.41
C HIS A 316 8.39 -13.90 8.52
N PHE A 317 7.85 -12.69 8.65
CA PHE A 317 8.40 -11.52 7.96
C PHE A 317 9.54 -10.91 8.77
N GLY A 318 10.69 -10.73 8.14
CA GLY A 318 11.79 -9.87 8.61
C GLY A 318 11.82 -8.56 7.81
N PHE A 319 12.56 -7.58 8.29
CA PHE A 319 12.73 -6.32 7.53
C PHE A 319 13.26 -6.58 6.12
N GLY A 320 12.63 -6.03 5.12
CA GLY A 320 13.11 -6.09 3.74
C GLY A 320 12.04 -6.33 2.69
N ALA A 321 12.52 -6.62 1.50
CA ALA A 321 11.72 -6.88 0.32
C ALA A 321 11.39 -8.37 0.18
N TYR A 322 10.17 -8.65 -0.28
CA TYR A 322 9.69 -9.99 -0.54
C TYR A 322 9.23 -10.11 -1.99
N GLN A 323 9.65 -11.16 -2.65
CA GLN A 323 9.15 -11.49 -3.99
C GLN A 323 7.86 -12.31 -3.85
N VAL A 324 6.76 -11.72 -4.27
CA VAL A 324 5.44 -12.36 -4.33
C VAL A 324 5.17 -12.71 -5.78
N GLY A 325 4.92 -13.94 -6.08
CA GLY A 325 4.63 -14.37 -7.44
C GLY A 325 3.37 -13.73 -8.03
N GLY A 326 3.06 -14.04 -9.29
CA GLY A 326 1.87 -13.53 -9.97
C GLY A 326 1.97 -12.04 -10.32
N PRO A 327 0.87 -11.27 -10.17
CA PRO A 327 0.80 -9.87 -10.59
C PRO A 327 1.44 -8.88 -9.61
N ILE A 328 1.98 -9.36 -8.48
CA ILE A 328 2.43 -8.49 -7.37
C ILE A 328 3.86 -8.01 -7.58
N GLY A 329 4.79 -8.93 -7.88
CA GLY A 329 6.20 -8.63 -7.91
C GLY A 329 6.80 -8.45 -6.51
N GLN A 330 7.54 -7.37 -6.31
CA GLN A 330 8.20 -7.06 -5.05
C GLN A 330 7.30 -6.24 -4.12
N VAL A 331 7.34 -6.54 -2.82
CA VAL A 331 6.65 -5.81 -1.75
C VAL A 331 7.61 -5.59 -0.59
N TRP A 332 7.30 -4.63 0.29
CA TRP A 332 8.12 -4.31 1.44
C TRP A 332 7.40 -4.58 2.75
N TYR A 333 8.12 -5.20 3.70
CA TYR A 333 7.66 -5.39 5.07
C TYR A 333 8.33 -4.39 6.02
N TYR A 334 7.50 -3.73 6.84
CA TYR A 334 7.89 -2.73 7.84
C TYR A 334 7.65 -3.29 9.26
N PRO A 335 8.69 -3.80 9.95
CA PRO A 335 8.53 -4.53 11.22
C PRO A 335 8.01 -3.66 12.37
N LYS A 336 8.37 -2.37 12.40
CA LYS A 336 7.92 -1.45 13.45
C LYS A 336 6.40 -1.39 13.59
N HIS A 337 5.69 -1.54 12.46
CA HIS A 337 4.24 -1.46 12.40
C HIS A 337 3.60 -2.79 12.00
N GLN A 338 4.40 -3.85 11.77
CA GLN A 338 3.92 -5.14 11.25
C GLN A 338 3.09 -4.94 9.97
N GLU A 339 3.66 -4.25 8.99
CA GLU A 339 2.99 -3.86 7.76
C GLU A 339 3.67 -4.45 6.53
N LEU A 340 2.88 -5.02 5.65
CA LEU A 340 3.25 -5.42 4.30
C LEU A 340 2.53 -4.50 3.31
N ARG A 341 3.26 -3.83 2.43
CA ARG A 341 2.68 -2.82 1.54
C ARG A 341 3.01 -3.08 0.09
N LEU A 342 2.03 -2.77 -0.76
CA LEU A 342 2.25 -2.64 -2.19
C LEU A 342 3.22 -1.47 -2.45
N ASP A 343 3.98 -1.57 -3.55
CA ASP A 343 5.20 -0.77 -3.69
C ASP A 343 4.94 0.63 -4.27
N GLN A 344 4.16 0.75 -5.35
CA GLN A 344 3.99 2.00 -6.07
C GLN A 344 2.52 2.31 -6.36
N PRO A 345 2.10 3.58 -6.25
CA PRO A 345 0.79 3.99 -6.73
C PRO A 345 0.72 3.87 -8.25
N LEU A 346 -0.47 3.62 -8.76
CA LEU A 346 -0.74 3.62 -10.18
C LEU A 346 -1.10 5.02 -10.65
N ILE A 347 -0.35 5.57 -11.62
CA ILE A 347 -0.67 6.85 -12.24
C ILE A 347 -1.35 6.59 -13.59
N VAL A 348 -2.59 7.07 -13.73
CA VAL A 348 -3.37 6.94 -14.97
C VAL A 348 -3.46 8.28 -15.67
N THR A 349 -2.86 8.32 -16.84
CA THR A 349 -2.80 9.48 -17.73
C THR A 349 -3.49 9.14 -19.06
N LYS A 350 -3.68 10.14 -19.91
CA LYS A 350 -4.21 9.92 -21.28
C LYS A 350 -3.42 8.86 -22.07
N LYS A 351 -2.12 8.71 -21.80
CA LYS A 351 -1.25 7.77 -22.53
C LYS A 351 -1.53 6.31 -22.20
N ASN A 352 -1.90 6.00 -20.95
CA ASN A 352 -2.06 4.62 -20.49
C ASN A 352 -3.51 4.25 -20.08
N LEU A 353 -4.45 5.19 -20.12
CA LEU A 353 -5.85 5.01 -19.70
C LEU A 353 -6.49 3.73 -20.28
N ARG A 354 -6.23 3.43 -21.56
CA ARG A 354 -6.81 2.28 -22.26
C ARG A 354 -6.52 0.93 -21.59
N HIS A 355 -5.45 0.84 -20.80
CA HIS A 355 -5.06 -0.39 -20.09
C HIS A 355 -5.87 -0.63 -18.81
N TYR A 356 -6.58 0.40 -18.32
CA TYR A 356 -7.25 0.39 -17.02
C TYR A 356 -8.77 0.60 -17.09
N THR A 357 -9.32 0.79 -18.30
CA THR A 357 -10.77 1.01 -18.51
C THR A 357 -11.54 -0.28 -18.84
N LYS A 358 -10.85 -1.39 -19.02
CA LYS A 358 -11.49 -2.71 -19.24
C LYS A 358 -11.58 -3.45 -17.91
N PRO A 359 -12.71 -4.12 -17.63
CA PRO A 359 -12.89 -4.94 -16.43
C PRO A 359 -11.94 -6.16 -16.38
#